data_d4a4242118f663d5fff8adef783f13cc
#
_entry.id   d4a4242118f663d5fff8adef783f13cc
#
_cell.length_a   1.000
_cell.length_b   1.000
_cell.length_c   1.000
_cell.angle_alpha   90.00
_cell.angle_beta   90.00
_cell.angle_gamma   90.00
#
_symmetry.space_group_name_H-M   'P 1'
#
loop_
_entity.id
_entity.type
_entity.pdbx_description
1 polymer ?
#
loop_
_entity_poly.entity_id
_entity_poly.type
_entity_poly.pdbx_seq_one_letter_code
_entity_poly.pdbx_strand_id
1 'polypeptide(L)'
;MKRLFLIVFLILPIGCVSKVEPKAQPAPKAEPKTQPAPKAEPKTQPVVKVEPASRPKAQAQPQFRRILAKDYVDKMKGGWIGQMAGVGWGAPTEFRWKGQIGPEEAMPKWQPKTVNQFNQDDIYVEMTFLRTLELYGLDVSIRQAGIDFANSGYPLWHANDAGRKNLRRGIAPPDSGHPQFNKHADDIDYQIEADYSGLIAPGLPNLAVELGEKFGRLMNYGDGVYGGQFIGAMYAEAFFESDPVKIVQAGLRCVPKGSHFHTCISDVLAWYAQEPADWEKTWQKIEKKYNLDPAWRRFSCSKGSFNIDAKINSAYIVLGLLYGQGDLDKTITIACRSGQDSDCNPSSAGGVIFTTVGFAKLPERFTSALDEKPKFSHTEYNFPTLIEVCRKLAVQAVTRCGGRIEKDDAGQEVFVIPVQEPRPPKLEQCWEAGPPADSKFTPEEMAQIKMSAGDIAAAIKKFAPGWEVKNCGEDMQPGLKGEFRGRKNVLLTHPLNRTTPCVLTRKAEIPADGKCVLKLAVSHHEKGDWDLIVKADGKELLRKTIGKETVNEKGWAEIEVDLSAFAGKTVKLELLNQPTGWALEGGYWGKVEIGK
;
A
#
# COMPACT_ATOMS: atom_id res chain seq x y z
N MET A 1 16.62 36.54 -38.15
CA MET A 1 17.00 35.59 -39.23
C MET A 1 16.20 34.30 -38.99
N LYS A 2 15.17 34.11 -39.82
CA LYS A 2 14.29 32.93 -39.81
C LYS A 2 15.00 31.78 -40.50
N ARG A 3 15.06 30.59 -39.88
CA ARG A 3 15.37 29.36 -40.61
C ARG A 3 14.16 28.43 -40.50
N LEU A 4 13.55 28.21 -41.64
CA LEU A 4 12.48 27.32 -41.97
C LEU A 4 13.06 25.90 -42.10
N PHE A 5 12.51 24.89 -41.39
CA PHE A 5 12.81 23.48 -41.66
C PHE A 5 11.57 22.82 -42.28
N LEU A 6 11.81 22.33 -43.49
CA LEU A 6 10.88 21.65 -44.38
C LEU A 6 10.77 20.19 -43.92
N ILE A 7 9.57 19.70 -43.61
CA ILE A 7 9.30 18.28 -43.35
C ILE A 7 8.73 17.67 -44.64
N VAL A 8 9.46 16.71 -45.20
CA VAL A 8 9.07 15.91 -46.35
C VAL A 8 8.24 14.72 -45.88
N PHE A 9 6.99 14.64 -46.35
CA PHE A 9 6.15 13.43 -46.21
C PHE A 9 6.51 12.42 -47.31
N LEU A 10 6.96 11.23 -46.91
CA LEU A 10 7.06 10.07 -47.81
C LEU A 10 5.76 9.24 -47.70
N ILE A 11 5.02 9.21 -48.81
CA ILE A 11 3.87 8.33 -49.02
C ILE A 11 4.41 7.03 -49.63
N LEU A 12 4.15 5.88 -49.01
CA LEU A 12 4.34 4.56 -49.59
C LEU A 12 3.00 3.84 -49.78
N PRO A 13 2.84 3.04 -50.83
CA PRO A 13 1.54 2.61 -51.32
C PRO A 13 1.01 1.31 -50.65
N ILE A 14 -0.32 1.25 -50.69
CA ILE A 14 -1.14 0.11 -50.22
C ILE A 14 -0.92 -1.10 -51.10
N GLY A 15 -0.49 -2.21 -50.51
CA GLY A 15 -0.34 -3.52 -51.19
C GLY A 15 -1.32 -4.55 -50.62
N CYS A 16 -2.14 -5.03 -51.51
CA CYS A 16 -2.97 -6.26 -51.58
C CYS A 16 -3.12 -7.16 -50.34
N VAL A 17 -4.37 -7.30 -49.95
CA VAL A 17 -4.92 -8.35 -49.09
C VAL A 17 -5.00 -9.65 -49.91
N SER A 18 -4.26 -10.70 -49.52
CA SER A 18 -4.48 -12.08 -49.96
C SER A 18 -5.25 -12.88 -48.90
N LYS A 19 -6.41 -13.38 -49.31
CA LYS A 19 -7.23 -14.33 -48.53
C LYS A 19 -6.45 -15.62 -48.34
N VAL A 20 -6.33 -16.12 -47.11
CA VAL A 20 -5.89 -17.45 -46.76
C VAL A 20 -7.11 -18.26 -46.33
N GLU A 21 -7.42 -19.31 -47.06
CA GLU A 21 -8.44 -20.29 -46.71
C GLU A 21 -7.96 -21.22 -45.58
N PRO A 22 -8.85 -21.73 -44.72
CA PRO A 22 -8.45 -22.61 -43.61
C PRO A 22 -8.19 -24.05 -44.11
N LYS A 23 -7.02 -24.56 -43.79
CA LYS A 23 -6.68 -26.00 -44.03
C LYS A 23 -7.40 -26.87 -43.00
N ALA A 24 -8.05 -27.93 -43.53
CA ALA A 24 -8.71 -28.97 -42.77
C ALA A 24 -7.75 -29.77 -41.87
N GLN A 25 -8.21 -30.16 -40.70
CA GLN A 25 -7.53 -31.07 -39.78
C GLN A 25 -7.59 -32.49 -40.30
N PRO A 26 -6.52 -33.31 -40.16
CA PRO A 26 -6.56 -34.74 -40.49
C PRO A 26 -7.21 -35.58 -39.36
N ALA A 27 -7.96 -36.60 -39.79
CA ALA A 27 -8.68 -37.54 -38.95
C ALA A 27 -7.76 -38.39 -38.04
N PRO A 28 -8.23 -38.91 -36.89
CA PRO A 28 -7.44 -39.70 -35.97
C PRO A 28 -7.12 -41.10 -36.53
N LYS A 29 -5.86 -41.53 -36.38
CA LYS A 29 -5.38 -42.86 -36.75
C LYS A 29 -5.87 -43.88 -35.71
N ALA A 30 -6.36 -45.04 -36.24
CA ALA A 30 -6.82 -46.18 -35.47
C ALA A 30 -5.68 -46.82 -34.65
N GLU A 31 -6.01 -47.29 -33.45
CA GLU A 31 -5.14 -48.08 -32.58
C GLU A 31 -4.88 -49.50 -33.13
N PRO A 32 -3.66 -50.05 -32.97
CA PRO A 32 -3.38 -51.44 -33.34
C PRO A 32 -3.82 -52.41 -32.23
N LYS A 33 -4.50 -53.48 -32.65
CA LYS A 33 -4.94 -54.61 -31.83
C LYS A 33 -3.75 -55.32 -31.20
N THR A 34 -3.75 -55.46 -29.88
CA THR A 34 -2.79 -56.26 -29.10
C THR A 34 -3.03 -57.74 -29.27
N GLN A 35 -1.98 -58.52 -29.66
CA GLN A 35 -1.94 -59.99 -29.59
C GLN A 35 -1.61 -60.44 -28.15
N PRO A 36 -2.09 -61.60 -27.70
CA PRO A 36 -1.83 -62.14 -26.37
C PRO A 36 -0.41 -62.65 -26.19
N ALA A 37 0.25 -62.32 -25.11
CA ALA A 37 1.59 -62.74 -24.73
C ALA A 37 1.61 -64.25 -24.25
N PRO A 38 2.72 -64.98 -24.46
CA PRO A 38 2.87 -66.38 -24.01
C PRO A 38 3.10 -66.45 -22.49
N LYS A 39 2.59 -67.56 -21.90
CA LYS A 39 2.74 -67.88 -20.47
C LYS A 39 4.22 -68.07 -20.10
N ALA A 40 4.70 -67.32 -19.10
CA ALA A 40 6.02 -67.45 -18.50
C ALA A 40 6.00 -68.43 -17.34
N GLU A 41 6.99 -69.34 -17.29
CA GLU A 41 7.27 -70.27 -16.18
C GLU A 41 7.80 -69.52 -14.94
N PRO A 42 7.61 -70.05 -13.70
CA PRO A 42 7.97 -69.38 -12.49
C PRO A 42 9.49 -69.39 -12.27
N LYS A 43 10.12 -68.19 -12.30
CA LYS A 43 11.51 -67.99 -11.85
C LYS A 43 11.52 -67.76 -10.36
N THR A 44 12.28 -68.57 -9.63
CA THR A 44 12.63 -68.42 -8.22
C THR A 44 13.21 -67.04 -7.96
N GLN A 45 12.60 -66.30 -7.04
CA GLN A 45 13.06 -64.99 -6.58
C GLN A 45 14.30 -65.14 -5.68
N PRO A 46 15.32 -64.27 -5.82
CA PRO A 46 16.42 -64.20 -4.86
C PRO A 46 15.92 -63.56 -3.55
N VAL A 47 16.32 -64.17 -2.44
CA VAL A 47 16.07 -63.66 -1.08
C VAL A 47 16.71 -62.28 -0.93
N VAL A 48 15.91 -61.23 -0.88
CA VAL A 48 16.34 -59.87 -0.57
C VAL A 48 16.65 -59.84 0.94
N LYS A 49 17.91 -59.67 1.32
CA LYS A 49 18.29 -59.34 2.70
C LYS A 49 17.64 -57.98 3.03
N VAL A 50 16.65 -58.00 3.90
CA VAL A 50 16.08 -56.78 4.49
C VAL A 50 17.14 -56.20 5.43
N GLU A 51 17.76 -55.08 5.04
CA GLU A 51 18.54 -54.27 5.97
C GLU A 51 17.61 -53.76 7.06
N PRO A 52 18.05 -53.76 8.34
CA PRO A 52 17.22 -53.24 9.43
C PRO A 52 16.89 -51.79 9.17
N ALA A 53 15.59 -51.46 9.23
CA ALA A 53 15.07 -50.12 9.11
C ALA A 53 15.91 -49.13 9.95
N SER A 54 16.43 -48.10 9.30
CA SER A 54 17.16 -47.01 9.96
C SER A 54 16.31 -46.49 11.13
N ARG A 55 16.88 -46.49 12.35
CA ARG A 55 16.24 -45.89 13.53
C ARG A 55 15.76 -44.49 13.15
N PRO A 56 14.53 -44.10 13.54
CA PRO A 56 14.08 -42.73 13.32
C PRO A 56 15.12 -41.81 13.95
N LYS A 57 15.60 -40.82 13.16
CA LYS A 57 16.48 -39.76 13.67
C LYS A 57 15.82 -39.19 14.92
N ALA A 58 16.49 -39.24 16.06
CA ALA A 58 16.03 -38.61 17.27
C ALA A 58 15.61 -37.17 16.94
N GLN A 59 14.35 -36.82 17.19
CA GLN A 59 13.90 -35.44 17.02
C GLN A 59 14.77 -34.59 17.92
N ALA A 60 15.53 -33.66 17.32
CA ALA A 60 16.31 -32.70 18.08
C ALA A 60 15.35 -31.96 19.02
N GLN A 61 15.75 -31.86 20.30
CA GLN A 61 14.95 -31.11 21.26
C GLN A 61 14.74 -29.68 20.74
N PRO A 62 13.53 -29.11 20.88
CA PRO A 62 13.27 -27.78 20.42
C PRO A 62 14.22 -26.79 21.13
N GLN A 63 14.92 -25.99 20.33
CA GLN A 63 15.77 -24.91 20.84
C GLN A 63 14.89 -23.70 21.14
N PHE A 64 15.24 -22.94 22.20
CA PHE A 64 14.52 -21.74 22.59
C PHE A 64 15.48 -20.56 22.73
N ARG A 65 15.05 -19.38 22.28
CA ARG A 65 15.62 -18.09 22.62
C ARG A 65 14.93 -17.56 23.87
N ARG A 66 15.61 -16.74 24.64
CA ARG A 66 15.08 -16.15 25.88
C ARG A 66 15.35 -14.66 25.90
N ILE A 67 14.34 -13.87 26.26
CA ILE A 67 14.46 -12.43 26.48
C ILE A 67 13.61 -12.04 27.68
N LEU A 68 14.14 -11.17 28.56
CA LEU A 68 13.33 -10.60 29.63
C LEU A 68 12.21 -9.76 29.04
N ALA A 69 11.01 -9.85 29.58
CA ALA A 69 9.86 -9.08 29.10
C ALA A 69 10.12 -7.57 29.13
N LYS A 70 10.88 -7.08 30.11
CA LYS A 70 11.29 -5.67 30.19
C LYS A 70 12.25 -5.28 29.04
N ASP A 71 13.19 -6.18 28.68
CA ASP A 71 14.15 -5.92 27.60
C ASP A 71 13.46 -6.00 26.23
N TYR A 72 12.48 -6.90 26.08
CA TYR A 72 11.60 -6.91 24.91
C TYR A 72 10.86 -5.58 24.76
N VAL A 73 10.23 -5.08 25.83
CA VAL A 73 9.51 -3.80 25.79
C VAL A 73 10.45 -2.63 25.49
N ASP A 74 11.65 -2.63 26.06
CA ASP A 74 12.65 -1.60 25.81
C ASP A 74 13.09 -1.60 24.33
N LYS A 75 13.38 -2.77 23.77
CA LYS A 75 13.75 -2.91 22.36
C LYS A 75 12.60 -2.55 21.40
N MET A 76 11.38 -2.98 21.72
CA MET A 76 10.18 -2.65 20.95
C MET A 76 9.90 -1.13 20.94
N LYS A 77 10.05 -0.44 22.08
CA LYS A 77 10.03 1.02 22.15
C LYS A 77 11.11 1.64 21.26
N GLY A 78 12.32 1.08 21.30
CA GLY A 78 13.42 1.50 20.42
C GLY A 78 13.00 1.45 18.95
N GLY A 79 12.39 0.35 18.51
CA GLY A 79 11.89 0.18 17.15
C GLY A 79 10.89 1.25 16.72
N TRP A 80 9.88 1.52 17.56
CA TRP A 80 8.90 2.59 17.29
C TRP A 80 9.55 3.98 17.20
N ILE A 81 10.50 4.29 18.07
CA ILE A 81 11.25 5.55 18.00
C ILE A 81 12.10 5.64 16.74
N GLY A 82 12.73 4.51 16.33
CA GLY A 82 13.52 4.45 15.10
C GLY A 82 12.69 4.71 13.85
N GLN A 83 11.49 4.13 13.78
CA GLN A 83 10.51 4.38 12.73
C GLN A 83 10.10 5.87 12.70
N MET A 84 9.65 6.42 13.84
CA MET A 84 9.29 7.84 13.96
C MET A 84 10.46 8.77 13.62
N ALA A 85 11.68 8.42 14.01
CA ALA A 85 12.87 9.22 13.70
C ALA A 85 13.21 9.16 12.21
N GLY A 86 13.16 7.98 11.61
CA GLY A 86 13.47 7.78 10.19
C GLY A 86 12.50 8.52 9.28
N VAL A 87 11.18 8.31 9.46
CA VAL A 87 10.17 8.99 8.67
C VAL A 87 10.22 10.50 8.86
N GLY A 88 10.40 10.99 10.09
CA GLY A 88 10.46 12.42 10.36
C GLY A 88 11.72 13.10 9.80
N TRP A 89 12.85 12.41 9.79
CA TRP A 89 14.08 12.94 9.21
C TRP A 89 14.03 12.98 7.69
N GLY A 90 13.44 11.92 7.09
CA GLY A 90 13.28 11.78 5.65
C GLY A 90 12.18 12.64 5.03
N ALA A 91 11.07 12.91 5.73
CA ALA A 91 9.87 13.57 5.20
C ALA A 91 10.12 14.83 4.33
N PRO A 92 11.05 15.75 4.67
CA PRO A 92 11.33 16.88 3.78
C PRO A 92 12.00 16.50 2.45
N THR A 93 12.42 15.23 2.29
CA THR A 93 13.15 14.75 1.11
C THR A 93 12.34 13.81 0.23
N GLU A 94 11.15 13.42 0.66
CA GLU A 94 10.26 12.48 -0.01
C GLU A 94 10.12 12.82 -1.51
N PHE A 95 10.43 11.83 -2.36
CA PHE A 95 10.39 11.93 -3.83
C PHE A 95 11.16 13.12 -4.47
N ARG A 96 12.07 13.77 -3.74
CA ARG A 96 12.93 14.80 -4.33
C ARG A 96 14.01 14.21 -5.23
N TRP A 97 14.56 13.07 -4.85
CA TRP A 97 15.66 12.41 -5.56
C TRP A 97 15.18 11.09 -6.17
N LYS A 98 14.78 11.17 -7.45
CA LYS A 98 14.26 10.05 -8.22
C LYS A 98 15.31 9.55 -9.19
N GLY A 99 15.91 8.37 -8.93
CA GLY A 99 16.99 7.82 -9.74
C GLY A 99 18.29 8.63 -9.62
N GLN A 100 18.52 9.27 -8.48
CA GLN A 100 19.74 10.00 -8.16
C GLN A 100 19.95 10.02 -6.63
N ILE A 101 21.22 10.08 -6.23
CA ILE A 101 21.59 10.18 -4.82
C ILE A 101 21.30 11.60 -4.32
N GLY A 102 20.65 11.69 -3.16
CA GLY A 102 20.48 12.97 -2.46
C GLY A 102 21.83 13.52 -1.97
N PRO A 103 22.15 14.79 -2.24
CA PRO A 103 23.38 15.39 -1.75
C PRO A 103 23.34 15.52 -0.22
N GLU A 104 24.52 15.33 0.40
CA GLU A 104 24.62 15.33 1.88
C GLU A 104 24.20 16.66 2.49
N GLU A 105 24.60 17.76 1.84
CA GLU A 105 24.25 19.13 2.26
C GLU A 105 22.75 19.46 2.16
N ALA A 106 21.99 18.67 1.39
CA ALA A 106 20.53 18.85 1.28
C ALA A 106 19.75 18.06 2.34
N MET A 107 20.43 17.23 3.13
CA MET A 107 19.78 16.51 4.22
C MET A 107 19.33 17.47 5.31
N PRO A 108 18.09 17.33 5.82
CA PRO A 108 17.64 18.09 6.96
C PRO A 108 18.53 17.85 8.17
N LYS A 109 18.78 18.89 8.96
CA LYS A 109 19.46 18.75 10.26
C LYS A 109 18.47 18.17 11.27
N TRP A 110 18.89 17.10 11.96
CA TRP A 110 18.08 16.52 13.02
C TRP A 110 17.73 17.54 14.10
N GLN A 111 16.46 17.54 14.49
CA GLN A 111 15.96 18.31 15.62
C GLN A 111 15.23 17.34 16.57
N PRO A 112 15.45 17.39 17.90
CA PRO A 112 14.80 16.44 18.81
C PRO A 112 13.28 16.34 18.67
N LYS A 113 12.60 17.45 18.35
CA LYS A 113 11.15 17.48 18.10
C LYS A 113 10.71 16.72 16.84
N THR A 114 11.63 16.44 15.93
CA THR A 114 11.35 15.69 14.70
C THR A 114 10.85 14.27 14.99
N VAL A 115 11.17 13.70 16.17
CA VAL A 115 10.66 12.38 16.57
C VAL A 115 9.12 12.34 16.68
N ASN A 116 8.45 13.48 16.86
CA ASN A 116 7.01 13.53 17.07
C ASN A 116 6.21 13.40 15.76
N GLN A 117 6.31 12.25 15.12
CA GLN A 117 5.64 11.93 13.86
C GLN A 117 4.32 11.18 14.14
N PHE A 118 3.24 11.94 14.34
CA PHE A 118 1.92 11.38 14.66
C PHE A 118 0.98 11.31 13.47
N ASN A 119 1.39 11.75 12.28
CA ASN A 119 0.55 11.84 11.10
C ASN A 119 1.31 11.40 9.83
N GLN A 120 1.86 10.21 9.88
CA GLN A 120 2.54 9.55 8.76
C GLN A 120 1.82 8.25 8.42
N ASP A 121 1.72 7.94 7.12
CA ASP A 121 1.01 6.75 6.65
C ASP A 121 1.68 5.45 7.09
N ASP A 122 3.00 5.35 7.06
CA ASP A 122 3.75 4.25 7.68
C ASP A 122 3.15 3.86 9.05
N ILE A 123 2.85 4.87 9.88
CA ILE A 123 2.48 4.70 11.28
C ILE A 123 0.98 4.46 11.45
N TYR A 124 0.11 5.30 10.87
CA TYR A 124 -1.32 5.16 11.15
C TYR A 124 -1.96 3.98 10.41
N VAL A 125 -1.43 3.56 9.25
CA VAL A 125 -2.02 2.42 8.53
C VAL A 125 -1.71 1.12 9.24
N GLU A 126 -0.45 0.86 9.66
CA GLU A 126 -0.12 -0.34 10.41
C GLU A 126 -0.83 -0.44 11.77
N MET A 127 -1.16 0.70 12.40
CA MET A 127 -1.99 0.72 13.61
C MET A 127 -3.43 0.26 13.36
N THR A 128 -3.95 0.37 12.14
CA THR A 128 -5.22 -0.27 11.75
C THR A 128 -5.10 -1.79 11.85
N PHE A 129 -3.99 -2.37 11.40
CA PHE A 129 -3.73 -3.81 11.49
C PHE A 129 -3.54 -4.25 12.94
N LEU A 130 -2.82 -3.47 13.74
CA LEU A 130 -2.71 -3.70 15.18
C LEU A 130 -4.08 -3.67 15.86
N ARG A 131 -4.94 -2.71 15.49
CA ARG A 131 -6.30 -2.63 16.05
C ARG A 131 -7.14 -3.85 15.71
N THR A 132 -7.07 -4.33 14.47
CA THR A 132 -7.73 -5.57 14.06
C THR A 132 -7.24 -6.77 14.89
N LEU A 133 -5.93 -6.88 15.11
CA LEU A 133 -5.36 -7.93 15.96
C LEU A 133 -5.75 -7.78 17.42
N GLU A 134 -5.82 -6.57 17.96
CA GLU A 134 -6.28 -6.30 19.33
C GLU A 134 -7.74 -6.74 19.55
N LEU A 135 -8.60 -6.49 18.55
CA LEU A 135 -10.04 -6.78 18.64
C LEU A 135 -10.36 -8.27 18.43
N TYR A 136 -9.68 -8.93 17.49
CA TYR A 136 -10.05 -10.28 17.04
C TYR A 136 -8.98 -11.34 17.31
N GLY A 137 -7.80 -10.93 17.80
CA GLY A 137 -6.67 -11.84 18.03
C GLY A 137 -5.88 -12.17 16.76
N LEU A 138 -4.78 -12.93 16.94
CA LEU A 138 -3.87 -13.29 15.85
C LEU A 138 -4.50 -14.19 14.78
N ASP A 139 -5.56 -14.93 15.13
CA ASP A 139 -6.27 -15.84 14.23
C ASP A 139 -7.39 -15.15 13.42
N VAL A 140 -7.49 -13.82 13.47
CA VAL A 140 -8.43 -13.06 12.67
C VAL A 140 -8.36 -13.46 11.19
N SER A 141 -9.52 -13.56 10.53
CA SER A 141 -9.55 -13.90 9.11
C SER A 141 -9.04 -12.74 8.24
N ILE A 142 -8.45 -13.07 7.10
CA ILE A 142 -8.08 -12.06 6.10
C ILE A 142 -9.28 -11.24 5.62
N ARG A 143 -10.48 -11.82 5.62
CA ARG A 143 -11.73 -11.15 5.24
C ARG A 143 -12.12 -10.08 6.24
N GLN A 144 -12.03 -10.38 7.56
CA GLN A 144 -12.26 -9.38 8.61
C GLN A 144 -11.21 -8.26 8.55
N ALA A 145 -9.94 -8.59 8.32
CA ALA A 145 -8.89 -7.59 8.10
C ALA A 145 -9.24 -6.68 6.91
N GLY A 146 -9.76 -7.25 5.82
CA GLY A 146 -10.24 -6.49 4.65
C GLY A 146 -11.42 -5.57 4.98
N ILE A 147 -12.39 -6.01 5.79
CA ILE A 147 -13.52 -5.18 6.24
C ILE A 147 -13.03 -3.99 7.07
N ASP A 148 -12.13 -4.23 8.02
CA ASP A 148 -11.59 -3.17 8.87
C ASP A 148 -10.77 -2.14 8.06
N PHE A 149 -9.94 -2.62 7.12
CA PHE A 149 -9.19 -1.74 6.22
C PHE A 149 -10.12 -0.97 5.27
N ALA A 150 -11.18 -1.60 4.74
CA ALA A 150 -12.19 -0.92 3.94
C ALA A 150 -12.90 0.21 4.71
N ASN A 151 -13.06 0.07 6.03
CA ASN A 151 -13.67 1.07 6.91
C ASN A 151 -12.71 2.19 7.34
N SER A 152 -11.43 2.13 6.98
CA SER A 152 -10.48 3.21 7.27
C SER A 152 -10.81 4.48 6.48
N GLY A 153 -10.64 5.65 7.09
CA GLY A 153 -11.04 6.94 6.51
C GLY A 153 -9.88 7.89 6.19
N TYR A 154 -8.63 7.47 6.40
CA TYR A 154 -7.45 8.30 6.15
C TYR A 154 -7.07 8.35 4.65
N PRO A 155 -6.27 9.35 4.22
CA PRO A 155 -5.71 9.39 2.87
C PRO A 155 -4.84 8.16 2.60
N LEU A 156 -4.90 7.63 1.39
CA LEU A 156 -4.08 6.53 0.91
C LEU A 156 -3.68 6.77 -0.54
N TRP A 157 -2.58 6.13 -0.93
CA TRP A 157 -2.04 6.21 -2.29
C TRP A 157 -1.82 4.80 -2.85
N HIS A 158 -1.44 4.68 -4.08
CA HIS A 158 -0.91 3.50 -4.77
C HIS A 158 -1.66 2.19 -4.45
N ALA A 159 -0.95 1.17 -3.96
CA ALA A 159 -1.54 -0.15 -3.71
C ALA A 159 -2.59 -0.12 -2.60
N ASN A 160 -2.37 0.66 -1.56
CA ASN A 160 -3.30 0.88 -0.46
C ASN A 160 -4.64 1.44 -0.93
N ASP A 161 -4.60 2.53 -1.71
CA ASP A 161 -5.81 3.18 -2.22
C ASP A 161 -6.57 2.25 -3.17
N ALA A 162 -5.86 1.59 -4.09
CA ALA A 162 -6.46 0.63 -5.02
C ALA A 162 -7.04 -0.59 -4.28
N GLY A 163 -6.31 -1.15 -3.30
CA GLY A 163 -6.77 -2.27 -2.48
C GLY A 163 -8.03 -1.92 -1.69
N ARG A 164 -8.04 -0.77 -0.99
CA ARG A 164 -9.20 -0.30 -0.24
C ARG A 164 -10.41 -0.04 -1.14
N LYS A 165 -10.21 0.54 -2.33
CA LYS A 165 -11.28 0.72 -3.31
C LYS A 165 -11.85 -0.62 -3.80
N ASN A 166 -11.01 -1.62 -4.04
CA ASN A 166 -11.43 -2.96 -4.40
C ASN A 166 -12.29 -3.61 -3.31
N LEU A 167 -11.84 -3.54 -2.05
CA LEU A 167 -12.59 -4.04 -0.89
C LEU A 167 -13.97 -3.38 -0.79
N ARG A 168 -14.05 -2.06 -0.91
CA ARG A 168 -15.31 -1.29 -0.89
C ARG A 168 -16.25 -1.64 -2.03
N ARG A 169 -15.73 -2.16 -3.15
CA ARG A 169 -16.49 -2.65 -4.30
C ARG A 169 -16.89 -4.12 -4.18
N GLY A 170 -16.56 -4.76 -3.08
CA GLY A 170 -16.90 -6.15 -2.81
C GLY A 170 -15.87 -7.17 -3.32
N ILE A 171 -14.74 -6.74 -3.89
CA ILE A 171 -13.61 -7.63 -4.21
C ILE A 171 -12.90 -7.94 -2.90
N ALA A 172 -13.11 -9.15 -2.38
CA ALA A 172 -12.55 -9.55 -1.11
C ALA A 172 -11.08 -9.97 -1.25
N PRO A 173 -10.27 -9.95 -0.17
CA PRO A 173 -8.93 -10.45 -0.23
C PRO A 173 -8.91 -11.99 -0.46
N PRO A 174 -7.90 -12.56 -1.10
CA PRO A 174 -6.66 -11.90 -1.53
C PRO A 174 -6.76 -11.15 -2.86
N ASP A 175 -7.92 -11.18 -3.54
CA ASP A 175 -8.09 -10.61 -4.87
C ASP A 175 -8.02 -9.07 -4.87
N SER A 176 -8.31 -8.41 -3.76
CA SER A 176 -8.18 -6.96 -3.64
C SER A 176 -6.76 -6.44 -3.92
N GLY A 177 -5.73 -7.26 -3.60
CA GLY A 177 -4.31 -6.99 -3.89
C GLY A 177 -3.80 -7.62 -5.19
N HIS A 178 -4.59 -8.46 -5.87
CA HIS A 178 -4.14 -9.19 -7.04
C HIS A 178 -3.89 -8.27 -8.25
N PRO A 179 -2.83 -8.47 -9.08
CA PRO A 179 -2.48 -7.61 -10.23
C PRO A 179 -3.59 -7.36 -11.23
N GLN A 180 -4.55 -8.28 -11.36
CA GLN A 180 -5.72 -8.09 -12.21
C GLN A 180 -6.61 -6.93 -11.73
N PHE A 181 -6.67 -6.66 -10.44
CA PHE A 181 -7.53 -5.65 -9.83
C PHE A 181 -6.73 -4.48 -9.24
N ASN A 182 -5.43 -4.66 -9.02
CA ASN A 182 -4.55 -3.66 -8.45
C ASN A 182 -3.26 -3.55 -9.28
N LYS A 183 -3.16 -2.50 -10.11
CA LYS A 183 -1.98 -2.22 -10.94
C LYS A 183 -0.74 -1.80 -10.13
N HIS A 184 -0.90 -1.59 -8.84
CA HIS A 184 0.13 -1.22 -7.88
C HIS A 184 0.56 -2.40 -6.99
N ALA A 185 0.24 -3.63 -7.37
CA ALA A 185 0.38 -4.80 -6.53
C ALA A 185 1.82 -5.11 -6.05
N ASP A 186 2.87 -4.59 -6.71
CA ASP A 186 4.27 -4.74 -6.30
C ASP A 186 4.89 -3.49 -5.64
N ASP A 187 4.06 -2.48 -5.36
CA ASP A 187 4.46 -1.25 -4.69
C ASP A 187 4.78 -1.49 -3.20
N ILE A 188 5.39 -0.47 -2.59
CA ILE A 188 5.93 -0.51 -1.23
C ILE A 188 4.88 -0.54 -0.11
N ASP A 189 3.59 -0.34 -0.39
CA ASP A 189 2.62 0.03 0.64
C ASP A 189 2.62 -0.93 1.84
N TYR A 190 2.51 -2.26 1.64
CA TYR A 190 2.61 -3.17 2.78
C TYR A 190 4.02 -3.24 3.38
N GLN A 191 5.07 -2.97 2.61
CA GLN A 191 6.44 -2.93 3.14
C GLN A 191 6.60 -1.85 4.21
N ILE A 192 6.08 -0.65 3.98
CA ILE A 192 6.19 0.49 4.90
C ILE A 192 5.29 0.34 6.13
N GLU A 193 4.34 -0.58 6.10
CA GLU A 193 3.31 -0.79 7.11
C GLU A 193 3.47 -2.15 7.84
N ALA A 194 4.62 -2.82 7.69
CA ALA A 194 4.82 -4.18 8.21
C ALA A 194 5.65 -4.23 9.51
N ASP A 195 6.14 -3.11 9.97
CA ASP A 195 7.05 -2.99 11.12
C ASP A 195 6.44 -3.57 12.39
N TYR A 196 5.14 -3.31 12.64
CA TYR A 196 4.38 -3.90 13.74
C TYR A 196 4.48 -5.43 13.77
N SER A 197 4.51 -6.07 12.59
CA SER A 197 4.45 -7.53 12.48
C SER A 197 5.66 -8.22 13.11
N GLY A 198 6.83 -7.59 12.99
CA GLY A 198 8.04 -8.04 13.66
C GLY A 198 8.15 -7.56 15.10
N LEU A 199 7.69 -6.33 15.39
CA LEU A 199 7.73 -5.77 16.76
C LEU A 199 6.88 -6.56 17.75
N ILE A 200 5.75 -7.17 17.32
CA ILE A 200 4.94 -8.06 18.16
C ILE A 200 5.35 -9.53 18.09
N ALA A 201 6.35 -9.88 17.26
CA ALA A 201 6.75 -11.26 17.00
C ALA A 201 8.26 -11.48 17.26
N PRO A 202 8.82 -11.15 18.45
CA PRO A 202 10.24 -11.27 18.71
C PRO A 202 10.74 -12.70 18.48
N GLY A 203 11.70 -12.88 17.57
CA GLY A 203 12.26 -14.19 17.21
C GLY A 203 11.30 -15.15 16.52
N LEU A 204 10.15 -14.69 16.05
CA LEU A 204 9.09 -15.48 15.41
C LEU A 204 8.89 -15.10 13.93
N PRO A 205 9.87 -15.33 13.05
CA PRO A 205 9.81 -14.87 11.64
C PRO A 205 8.63 -15.47 10.89
N ASN A 206 8.20 -16.68 11.19
CA ASN A 206 7.05 -17.31 10.51
C ASN A 206 5.72 -16.63 10.84
N LEU A 207 5.60 -15.98 12.00
CA LEU A 207 4.44 -15.18 12.34
C LEU A 207 4.43 -13.86 11.53
N ALA A 208 5.59 -13.21 11.35
CA ALA A 208 5.68 -12.04 10.48
C ALA A 208 5.29 -12.38 9.03
N VAL A 209 5.72 -13.55 8.52
CA VAL A 209 5.29 -14.06 7.21
C VAL A 209 3.77 -14.28 7.16
N GLU A 210 3.18 -14.91 8.18
CA GLU A 210 1.73 -15.15 8.27
C GLU A 210 0.92 -13.84 8.28
N LEU A 211 1.39 -12.84 9.06
CA LEU A 211 0.74 -11.52 9.09
C LEU A 211 0.82 -10.83 7.73
N GLY A 212 1.94 -11.01 6.99
CA GLY A 212 2.07 -10.54 5.61
C GLY A 212 1.08 -11.20 4.65
N GLU A 213 0.83 -12.53 4.78
CA GLU A 213 -0.21 -13.22 4.01
C GLU A 213 -1.62 -12.72 4.36
N LYS A 214 -1.81 -12.17 5.55
CA LYS A 214 -3.10 -11.67 6.01
C LYS A 214 -3.33 -10.20 5.63
N PHE A 215 -2.43 -9.32 6.00
CA PHE A 215 -2.59 -7.88 5.82
C PHE A 215 -1.99 -7.37 4.51
N GLY A 216 -0.86 -7.91 4.08
CA GLY A 216 -0.25 -7.52 2.81
C GLY A 216 -1.11 -7.83 1.59
N ARG A 217 -1.85 -8.94 1.63
CA ARG A 217 -2.75 -9.31 0.53
C ARG A 217 -4.04 -8.48 0.44
N LEU A 218 -4.25 -7.53 1.32
CA LEU A 218 -5.32 -6.54 1.18
C LEU A 218 -5.05 -5.60 0.01
N MET A 219 -3.75 -5.31 -0.27
CA MET A 219 -3.32 -4.34 -1.26
C MET A 219 -2.21 -4.83 -2.20
N ASN A 220 -1.38 -5.80 -1.80
CA ASN A 220 -0.20 -6.23 -2.54
C ASN A 220 -0.25 -7.69 -3.00
N TYR A 221 0.70 -8.06 -3.89
CA TYR A 221 0.92 -9.40 -4.43
C TYR A 221 2.43 -9.59 -4.72
N GLY A 222 2.91 -10.84 -4.65
CA GLY A 222 4.31 -11.14 -4.99
C GLY A 222 5.32 -10.27 -4.25
N ASP A 223 6.20 -9.58 -4.98
CA ASP A 223 7.28 -8.76 -4.41
C ASP A 223 6.77 -7.69 -3.42
N GLY A 224 5.55 -7.14 -3.61
CA GLY A 224 4.95 -6.18 -2.68
C GLY A 224 4.64 -6.80 -1.31
N VAL A 225 4.12 -8.04 -1.27
CA VAL A 225 3.91 -8.78 -0.02
C VAL A 225 5.25 -9.20 0.60
N TYR A 226 6.20 -9.66 -0.23
CA TYR A 226 7.52 -10.08 0.24
C TYR A 226 8.30 -8.95 0.90
N GLY A 227 8.12 -7.70 0.42
CA GLY A 227 8.70 -6.52 1.06
C GLY A 227 8.34 -6.41 2.54
N GLY A 228 7.07 -6.47 2.88
CA GLY A 228 6.63 -6.40 4.27
C GLY A 228 7.02 -7.63 5.10
N GLN A 229 6.94 -8.84 4.52
CA GLN A 229 7.41 -10.06 5.20
C GLN A 229 8.91 -10.01 5.52
N PHE A 230 9.71 -9.44 4.62
CA PHE A 230 11.13 -9.20 4.81
C PHE A 230 11.39 -8.23 5.95
N ILE A 231 10.70 -7.07 5.96
CA ILE A 231 10.81 -6.06 7.02
C ILE A 231 10.43 -6.66 8.38
N GLY A 232 9.24 -7.28 8.49
CA GLY A 232 8.79 -7.89 9.74
C GLY A 232 9.75 -8.96 10.25
N ALA A 233 10.33 -9.78 9.36
CA ALA A 233 11.30 -10.81 9.75
C ALA A 233 12.64 -10.20 10.21
N MET A 234 13.09 -9.07 9.64
CA MET A 234 14.26 -8.33 10.13
C MET A 234 14.02 -7.79 11.55
N TYR A 235 12.87 -7.19 11.81
CA TYR A 235 12.50 -6.73 13.16
C TYR A 235 12.46 -7.89 14.17
N ALA A 236 11.85 -9.02 13.80
CA ALA A 236 11.79 -10.20 14.66
C ALA A 236 13.20 -10.69 15.06
N GLU A 237 14.19 -10.65 14.16
CA GLU A 237 15.56 -11.02 14.43
C GLU A 237 16.32 -9.96 15.25
N ALA A 238 16.03 -8.66 15.05
CA ALA A 238 16.70 -7.54 15.71
C ALA A 238 16.56 -7.54 17.25
N PHE A 239 15.62 -8.29 17.81
CA PHE A 239 15.53 -8.51 19.24
C PHE A 239 16.70 -9.32 19.79
N PHE A 240 17.37 -10.13 18.95
CA PHE A 240 18.39 -11.11 19.36
C PHE A 240 19.74 -10.93 18.66
N GLU A 241 19.76 -10.27 17.52
CA GLU A 241 20.96 -10.03 16.71
C GLU A 241 21.17 -8.51 16.55
N SER A 242 22.43 -8.07 16.51
CA SER A 242 22.80 -6.67 16.29
C SER A 242 23.63 -6.45 15.02
N ASP A 243 24.12 -7.53 14.40
CA ASP A 243 24.85 -7.47 13.14
C ASP A 243 23.85 -7.24 11.97
N PRO A 244 23.89 -6.07 11.30
CA PRO A 244 22.96 -5.78 10.20
C PRO A 244 23.01 -6.80 9.06
N VAL A 245 24.17 -7.38 8.76
CA VAL A 245 24.29 -8.41 7.72
C VAL A 245 23.47 -9.64 8.08
N LYS A 246 23.55 -10.10 9.33
CA LYS A 246 22.80 -11.27 9.79
C LYS A 246 21.29 -10.98 9.88
N ILE A 247 20.90 -9.76 10.28
CA ILE A 247 19.50 -9.33 10.32
C ILE A 247 18.93 -9.35 8.91
N VAL A 248 19.59 -8.76 7.91
CA VAL A 248 19.17 -8.77 6.51
C VAL A 248 19.09 -10.21 5.97
N GLN A 249 20.07 -11.06 6.28
CA GLN A 249 20.06 -12.47 5.90
C GLN A 249 18.90 -13.23 6.56
N ALA A 250 18.54 -12.92 7.80
CA ALA A 250 17.39 -13.51 8.49
C ALA A 250 16.08 -13.14 7.79
N GLY A 251 15.88 -11.86 7.46
CA GLY A 251 14.73 -11.40 6.66
C GLY A 251 14.66 -12.11 5.30
N LEU A 252 15.78 -12.19 4.60
CA LEU A 252 15.84 -12.78 3.27
C LEU A 252 15.48 -14.28 3.25
N ARG A 253 15.73 -15.02 4.34
CA ARG A 253 15.30 -16.42 4.46
C ARG A 253 13.78 -16.59 4.47
N CYS A 254 13.03 -15.53 4.76
CA CYS A 254 11.57 -15.52 4.77
C CYS A 254 10.96 -15.20 3.39
N VAL A 255 11.77 -14.88 2.40
CA VAL A 255 11.34 -14.51 1.04
C VAL A 255 11.56 -15.70 0.08
N PRO A 256 10.62 -16.00 -0.83
CA PRO A 256 10.77 -17.11 -1.78
C PRO A 256 11.98 -16.94 -2.68
N LYS A 257 12.84 -17.95 -2.73
CA LYS A 257 13.93 -18.03 -3.70
C LYS A 257 13.37 -18.01 -5.12
N GLY A 258 13.98 -17.22 -5.99
CA GLY A 258 13.53 -17.05 -7.38
C GLY A 258 12.62 -15.84 -7.61
N SER A 259 12.15 -15.15 -6.55
CA SER A 259 11.52 -13.84 -6.71
C SER A 259 12.56 -12.79 -7.14
N HIS A 260 12.11 -11.74 -7.83
CA HIS A 260 12.96 -10.59 -8.14
C HIS A 260 13.40 -9.88 -6.86
N PHE A 261 12.52 -9.83 -5.86
CA PHE A 261 12.84 -9.30 -4.53
C PHE A 261 14.02 -10.03 -3.90
N HIS A 262 13.95 -11.38 -3.79
CA HIS A 262 15.04 -12.18 -3.22
C HIS A 262 16.35 -11.96 -3.97
N THR A 263 16.30 -11.92 -5.30
CA THR A 263 17.49 -11.70 -6.13
C THR A 263 18.06 -10.30 -5.89
N CYS A 264 17.21 -9.27 -5.78
CA CYS A 264 17.63 -7.90 -5.52
C CYS A 264 18.41 -7.79 -4.20
N ILE A 265 17.84 -8.28 -3.11
CA ILE A 265 18.50 -8.22 -1.80
C ILE A 265 19.77 -9.10 -1.74
N SER A 266 19.77 -10.26 -2.41
CA SER A 266 20.98 -11.10 -2.53
C SER A 266 22.10 -10.39 -3.26
N ASP A 267 21.79 -9.66 -4.33
CA ASP A 267 22.76 -8.84 -5.06
C ASP A 267 23.34 -7.71 -4.19
N VAL A 268 22.49 -7.02 -3.42
CA VAL A 268 22.94 -5.95 -2.52
C VAL A 268 23.91 -6.50 -1.48
N LEU A 269 23.62 -7.65 -0.87
CA LEU A 269 24.53 -8.33 0.06
C LEU A 269 25.87 -8.71 -0.61
N ALA A 270 25.81 -9.25 -1.84
CA ALA A 270 27.02 -9.62 -2.60
C ALA A 270 27.85 -8.39 -3.00
N TRP A 271 27.21 -7.28 -3.38
CA TRP A 271 27.90 -6.04 -3.73
C TRP A 271 28.50 -5.35 -2.50
N TYR A 272 27.79 -5.36 -1.36
CA TYR A 272 28.34 -4.91 -0.09
C TYR A 272 29.60 -5.67 0.31
N ALA A 273 29.61 -7.00 0.16
CA ALA A 273 30.79 -7.82 0.46
C ALA A 273 32.00 -7.49 -0.44
N GLN A 274 31.77 -6.99 -1.66
CA GLN A 274 32.82 -6.56 -2.59
C GLN A 274 33.30 -5.13 -2.33
N GLU A 275 32.40 -4.22 -1.93
CA GLU A 275 32.64 -2.78 -1.78
C GLU A 275 32.10 -2.26 -0.42
N PRO A 276 32.62 -2.75 0.72
CA PRO A 276 32.01 -2.46 2.03
C PRO A 276 32.20 -1.00 2.50
N ALA A 277 33.01 -0.20 1.81
CA ALA A 277 33.30 1.19 2.16
C ALA A 277 32.55 2.21 1.29
N ASP A 278 31.92 1.79 0.19
CA ASP A 278 31.35 2.71 -0.80
C ASP A 278 29.90 2.31 -1.16
N TRP A 279 28.96 2.90 -0.45
CA TRP A 279 27.54 2.64 -0.66
C TRP A 279 27.02 3.24 -1.99
N GLU A 280 27.64 4.31 -2.49
CA GLU A 280 27.21 4.98 -3.72
C GLU A 280 27.47 4.11 -4.94
N LYS A 281 28.57 3.35 -4.97
CA LYS A 281 28.81 2.34 -6.01
C LYS A 281 27.76 1.23 -6.00
N THR A 282 27.37 0.76 -4.82
CA THR A 282 26.33 -0.26 -4.71
C THR A 282 24.98 0.30 -5.13
N TRP A 283 24.66 1.54 -4.74
CA TRP A 283 23.46 2.24 -5.20
C TRP A 283 23.42 2.34 -6.73
N GLN A 284 24.53 2.69 -7.40
CA GLN A 284 24.61 2.74 -8.87
C GLN A 284 24.30 1.38 -9.52
N LYS A 285 24.76 0.29 -8.91
CA LYS A 285 24.46 -1.07 -9.40
C LYS A 285 22.95 -1.40 -9.24
N ILE A 286 22.34 -1.00 -8.11
CA ILE A 286 20.91 -1.14 -7.86
C ILE A 286 20.10 -0.38 -8.92
N GLU A 287 20.40 0.91 -9.12
CA GLU A 287 19.71 1.74 -10.12
C GLU A 287 19.82 1.15 -11.52
N LYS A 288 21.03 0.79 -11.94
CA LYS A 288 21.26 0.21 -13.26
C LYS A 288 20.44 -1.05 -13.50
N LYS A 289 20.37 -1.95 -12.51
CA LYS A 289 19.71 -3.26 -12.68
C LYS A 289 18.21 -3.19 -12.36
N TYR A 290 17.81 -2.58 -11.25
CA TYR A 290 16.43 -2.70 -10.73
C TYR A 290 15.54 -1.49 -11.03
N ASN A 291 16.11 -0.36 -11.44
CA ASN A 291 15.34 0.79 -11.87
C ASN A 291 15.30 0.96 -13.40
N LEU A 292 16.43 0.75 -14.07
CA LEU A 292 16.59 1.10 -15.50
C LEU A 292 16.44 -0.11 -16.42
N ASP A 293 16.74 -1.34 -15.99
CA ASP A 293 16.64 -2.54 -16.82
C ASP A 293 15.21 -3.10 -16.83
N PRO A 294 14.51 -3.10 -17.99
CA PRO A 294 13.15 -3.61 -18.12
C PRO A 294 13.01 -5.10 -17.76
N ALA A 295 14.08 -5.88 -17.82
CA ALA A 295 14.05 -7.29 -17.45
C ALA A 295 13.81 -7.48 -15.94
N TRP A 296 14.22 -6.51 -15.13
CA TRP A 296 14.08 -6.52 -13.67
C TRP A 296 12.98 -5.58 -13.15
N ARG A 297 12.51 -4.64 -14.00
CA ARG A 297 11.35 -3.78 -13.75
C ARG A 297 10.17 -4.20 -14.63
N ARG A 298 9.78 -5.48 -14.57
CA ARG A 298 8.77 -6.08 -15.46
C ARG A 298 7.34 -5.66 -15.14
N PHE A 299 7.04 -5.42 -13.88
CA PHE A 299 5.77 -4.89 -13.39
C PHE A 299 6.08 -3.71 -12.49
N SER A 300 5.54 -2.55 -12.81
CA SER A 300 5.69 -1.31 -12.03
C SER A 300 4.59 -0.36 -12.46
N CYS A 301 3.90 0.26 -11.51
CA CYS A 301 2.86 1.24 -11.80
C CYS A 301 3.42 2.59 -12.26
N SER A 302 4.71 2.83 -12.01
CA SER A 302 5.41 4.07 -12.34
C SER A 302 6.38 3.88 -13.51
N LYS A 303 6.82 4.99 -14.12
CA LYS A 303 7.74 5.00 -15.26
C LYS A 303 8.84 6.05 -15.07
N GLY A 304 9.91 5.90 -15.85
CA GLY A 304 11.05 6.82 -15.79
C GLY A 304 11.82 6.66 -14.48
N SER A 305 12.33 7.76 -13.95
CA SER A 305 13.15 7.76 -12.72
C SER A 305 12.35 7.55 -11.43
N PHE A 306 11.04 7.80 -11.43
CA PHE A 306 10.18 7.52 -10.28
C PHE A 306 9.92 6.02 -10.14
N ASN A 307 10.19 5.45 -8.98
CA ASN A 307 9.99 4.03 -8.71
C ASN A 307 9.63 3.77 -7.24
N ILE A 308 8.43 3.23 -7.01
CA ILE A 308 7.92 2.83 -5.70
C ILE A 308 7.77 1.32 -5.56
N ASP A 309 8.41 0.53 -6.43
CA ASP A 309 8.41 -0.93 -6.29
C ASP A 309 9.07 -1.34 -4.96
N ALA A 310 8.49 -2.31 -4.27
CA ALA A 310 8.97 -2.80 -2.97
C ALA A 310 10.43 -3.27 -3.01
N LYS A 311 10.86 -3.95 -4.10
CA LYS A 311 12.22 -4.49 -4.21
C LYS A 311 13.32 -3.43 -4.21
N ILE A 312 13.15 -2.30 -4.92
CA ILE A 312 14.19 -1.26 -4.98
C ILE A 312 14.22 -0.43 -3.69
N ASN A 313 13.05 -0.13 -3.13
CA ASN A 313 12.96 0.59 -1.86
C ASN A 313 13.51 -0.26 -0.70
N SER A 314 13.24 -1.58 -0.68
CA SER A 314 13.92 -2.50 0.26
C SER A 314 15.44 -2.54 0.06
N ALA A 315 15.93 -2.43 -1.17
CA ALA A 315 17.37 -2.34 -1.41
C ALA A 315 17.98 -1.08 -0.77
N TYR A 316 17.25 0.05 -0.75
CA TYR A 316 17.69 1.28 -0.09
C TYR A 316 17.65 1.19 1.44
N ILE A 317 16.65 0.50 2.00
CA ILE A 317 16.61 0.15 3.43
C ILE A 317 17.87 -0.67 3.78
N VAL A 318 18.17 -1.69 2.98
CA VAL A 318 19.36 -2.55 3.18
C VAL A 318 20.66 -1.78 3.01
N LEU A 319 20.77 -0.83 2.08
CA LEU A 319 21.93 0.08 2.00
C LEU A 319 22.13 0.82 3.31
N GLY A 320 21.08 1.43 3.85
CA GLY A 320 21.15 2.11 5.14
C GLY A 320 21.66 1.21 6.26
N LEU A 321 21.10 0.00 6.38
CA LEU A 321 21.49 -0.96 7.42
C LEU A 321 22.95 -1.42 7.26
N LEU A 322 23.35 -1.88 6.07
CA LEU A 322 24.67 -2.46 5.84
C LEU A 322 25.81 -1.42 5.94
N TYR A 323 25.65 -0.27 5.30
CA TYR A 323 26.67 0.77 5.28
C TYR A 323 26.62 1.71 6.49
N GLY A 324 25.49 1.74 7.20
CA GLY A 324 25.38 2.33 8.53
C GLY A 324 26.19 1.59 9.59
N GLN A 325 26.38 0.27 9.44
CA GLN A 325 27.21 -0.57 10.31
C GLN A 325 26.90 -0.40 11.81
N GLY A 326 25.62 -0.21 12.14
CA GLY A 326 25.15 0.01 13.52
C GLY A 326 25.13 1.47 13.96
N ASP A 327 25.68 2.40 13.19
CA ASP A 327 25.52 3.84 13.42
C ASP A 327 24.09 4.28 13.04
N LEU A 328 23.37 4.86 13.99
CA LEU A 328 21.96 5.23 13.84
C LEU A 328 21.75 6.33 12.80
N ASP A 329 22.61 7.37 12.83
CA ASP A 329 22.51 8.52 11.92
C ASP A 329 22.84 8.12 10.49
N LYS A 330 23.94 7.38 10.31
CA LYS A 330 24.34 6.87 8.99
C LYS A 330 23.28 5.94 8.40
N THR A 331 22.71 5.06 9.20
CA THR A 331 21.64 4.14 8.75
C THR A 331 20.48 4.94 8.17
N ILE A 332 19.95 5.92 8.91
CA ILE A 332 18.85 6.77 8.47
C ILE A 332 19.27 7.62 7.25
N THR A 333 20.41 8.31 7.32
CA THR A 333 20.80 9.27 6.27
C THR A 333 21.17 8.60 4.95
N ILE A 334 21.79 7.41 4.96
CA ILE A 334 22.05 6.65 3.73
C ILE A 334 20.73 6.18 3.09
N ALA A 335 19.79 5.66 3.89
CA ALA A 335 18.48 5.28 3.38
C ALA A 335 17.73 6.48 2.76
N CYS A 336 17.72 7.66 3.42
CA CYS A 336 17.16 8.90 2.87
C CYS A 336 17.84 9.31 1.55
N ARG A 337 19.18 9.37 1.54
CA ARG A 337 19.97 9.83 0.38
C ARG A 337 19.88 8.88 -0.81
N SER A 338 19.47 7.64 -0.57
CA SER A 338 19.20 6.67 -1.65
C SER A 338 18.03 7.10 -2.54
N GLY A 339 17.17 8.00 -2.08
CA GLY A 339 16.09 8.62 -2.86
C GLY A 339 14.81 7.78 -2.92
N GLN A 340 13.98 8.04 -3.92
CA GLN A 340 12.63 7.51 -4.09
C GLN A 340 11.77 7.85 -2.88
N ASP A 341 11.25 6.88 -2.16
CA ASP A 341 10.49 7.04 -0.93
C ASP A 341 11.45 7.25 0.26
N SER A 342 12.00 8.45 0.32
CA SER A 342 13.12 8.78 1.18
C SER A 342 12.74 9.18 2.61
N ASP A 343 11.50 8.96 3.01
CA ASP A 343 11.01 9.02 4.39
C ASP A 343 10.59 7.63 4.90
N CYS A 344 9.87 6.83 4.11
CA CYS A 344 9.49 5.48 4.50
C CYS A 344 10.70 4.52 4.54
N ASN A 345 11.63 4.61 3.58
CA ASN A 345 12.83 3.76 3.60
C ASN A 345 13.69 3.93 4.87
N PRO A 346 14.01 5.17 5.34
CA PRO A 346 14.70 5.35 6.60
C PRO A 346 13.82 5.08 7.82
N SER A 347 12.49 5.11 7.72
CA SER A 347 11.56 4.66 8.74
C SER A 347 11.83 3.19 9.12
N SER A 348 11.72 2.27 8.17
CA SER A 348 11.99 0.86 8.40
C SER A 348 13.46 0.58 8.77
N ALA A 349 14.43 1.23 8.10
CA ALA A 349 15.86 1.07 8.43
C ALA A 349 16.17 1.53 9.87
N GLY A 350 15.66 2.70 10.26
CA GLY A 350 15.78 3.26 11.59
C GLY A 350 15.12 2.37 12.64
N GLY A 351 13.90 1.92 12.37
CA GLY A 351 13.17 1.04 13.28
C GLY A 351 13.91 -0.27 13.56
N VAL A 352 14.42 -0.94 12.52
CA VAL A 352 15.21 -2.18 12.68
C VAL A 352 16.45 -1.94 13.52
N ILE A 353 17.27 -0.92 13.21
CA ILE A 353 18.53 -0.71 13.93
C ILE A 353 18.30 -0.22 15.36
N PHE A 354 17.29 0.62 15.62
CA PHE A 354 16.96 1.07 16.97
C PHE A 354 16.40 -0.07 17.84
N THR A 355 15.71 -1.04 17.25
CA THR A 355 15.31 -2.27 17.94
C THR A 355 16.51 -3.04 18.50
N THR A 356 17.64 -3.06 17.79
CA THR A 356 18.85 -3.72 18.29
C THR A 356 19.41 -3.04 19.54
N VAL A 357 19.28 -1.72 19.63
CA VAL A 357 19.83 -0.88 20.70
C VAL A 357 18.93 -0.87 21.93
N GLY A 358 17.61 -0.72 21.76
CA GLY A 358 16.62 -0.52 22.83
C GLY A 358 16.53 0.94 23.27
N PHE A 359 15.33 1.34 23.71
CA PHE A 359 14.97 2.73 24.03
C PHE A 359 15.88 3.37 25.10
N ALA A 360 16.19 2.63 26.17
CA ALA A 360 17.00 3.13 27.27
C ALA A 360 18.45 3.48 26.89
N LYS A 361 18.95 2.92 25.79
CA LYS A 361 20.30 3.16 25.28
C LYS A 361 20.35 4.10 24.08
N LEU A 362 19.22 4.59 23.60
CA LEU A 362 19.17 5.56 22.51
C LEU A 362 19.84 6.87 22.95
N PRO A 363 20.59 7.55 22.05
CA PRO A 363 21.05 8.92 22.31
C PRO A 363 19.88 9.84 22.66
N GLU A 364 20.07 10.69 23.67
CA GLU A 364 19.05 11.58 24.22
C GLU A 364 18.35 12.45 23.17
N ARG A 365 19.07 12.84 22.09
CA ARG A 365 18.49 13.60 20.98
C ARG A 365 17.30 12.93 20.27
N PHE A 366 17.13 11.62 20.39
CA PHE A 366 16.00 10.88 19.82
C PHE A 366 14.83 10.71 20.79
N THR A 367 15.03 10.95 22.08
CA THR A 367 14.01 10.66 23.11
C THR A 367 13.61 11.88 23.94
N SER A 368 14.50 12.89 24.09
CA SER A 368 14.29 14.02 25.02
C SER A 368 13.09 14.93 24.70
N ALA A 369 12.65 14.96 23.45
CA ALA A 369 11.51 15.78 23.02
C ALA A 369 10.27 14.97 22.65
N LEU A 370 10.27 13.66 22.93
CA LEU A 370 9.12 12.79 22.68
C LEU A 370 7.92 13.26 23.50
N ASP A 371 6.81 13.59 22.82
CA ASP A 371 5.53 13.86 23.47
C ASP A 371 4.67 12.58 23.43
N GLU A 372 4.49 11.96 24.58
CA GLU A 372 3.74 10.71 24.70
C GLU A 372 2.21 10.90 24.77
N LYS A 373 1.72 12.16 24.85
CA LYS A 373 0.29 12.45 25.07
C LYS A 373 -0.55 12.42 23.79
N PRO A 374 -0.10 13.01 22.66
CA PRO A 374 -0.89 13.01 21.44
C PRO A 374 -1.22 11.60 20.96
N LYS A 375 -2.41 11.42 20.40
CA LYS A 375 -2.75 10.24 19.66
C LYS A 375 -2.12 10.30 18.27
N PHE A 376 -1.72 9.15 17.76
CA PHE A 376 -1.43 9.00 16.33
C PHE A 376 -2.69 9.26 15.52
N SER A 377 -2.55 9.99 14.42
CA SER A 377 -3.67 10.37 13.57
C SER A 377 -4.49 9.15 13.14
N HIS A 378 -5.80 9.33 13.10
CA HIS A 378 -6.75 8.28 12.68
C HIS A 378 -6.78 7.03 13.57
N THR A 379 -6.15 7.06 14.75
CA THR A 379 -6.08 5.92 15.68
C THR A 379 -6.59 6.28 17.07
N GLU A 380 -6.74 5.27 17.93
CA GLU A 380 -7.03 5.45 19.36
C GLU A 380 -5.74 5.43 20.22
N TYR A 381 -4.58 5.17 19.60
CA TYR A 381 -3.32 5.00 20.29
C TYR A 381 -2.56 6.31 20.48
N ASN A 382 -2.00 6.49 21.65
CA ASN A 382 -0.82 7.31 21.90
C ASN A 382 0.38 6.39 22.15
N PHE A 383 1.58 6.94 22.33
CA PHE A 383 2.78 6.12 22.48
C PHE A 383 2.67 5.07 23.62
N PRO A 384 2.27 5.42 24.88
CA PRO A 384 2.10 4.44 25.94
C PRO A 384 1.10 3.32 25.65
N THR A 385 -0.06 3.65 25.10
CA THR A 385 -1.10 2.66 24.78
C THR A 385 -0.71 1.77 23.61
N LEU A 386 0.01 2.28 22.63
CA LEU A 386 0.60 1.49 21.54
C LEU A 386 1.56 0.42 22.10
N ILE A 387 2.47 0.84 22.99
CA ILE A 387 3.42 -0.08 23.64
C ILE A 387 2.71 -1.18 24.42
N GLU A 388 1.63 -0.83 25.13
CA GLU A 388 0.86 -1.82 25.91
C GLU A 388 0.17 -2.85 24.99
N VAL A 389 -0.43 -2.41 23.89
CA VAL A 389 -1.08 -3.30 22.91
C VAL A 389 -0.06 -4.22 22.25
N CYS A 390 1.09 -3.68 21.81
CA CYS A 390 2.17 -4.49 21.26
C CYS A 390 2.66 -5.56 22.26
N ARG A 391 2.84 -5.20 23.54
CA ARG A 391 3.23 -6.17 24.59
C ARG A 391 2.19 -7.28 24.76
N LYS A 392 0.90 -6.94 24.80
CA LYS A 392 -0.19 -7.94 24.91
C LYS A 392 -0.20 -8.89 23.71
N LEU A 393 -0.05 -8.35 22.50
CA LEU A 393 -0.01 -9.14 21.27
C LEU A 393 1.25 -10.03 21.22
N ALA A 394 2.40 -9.55 21.69
CA ALA A 394 3.62 -10.37 21.76
C ALA A 394 3.48 -11.56 22.72
N VAL A 395 2.84 -11.39 23.87
CA VAL A 395 2.52 -12.51 24.77
C VAL A 395 1.65 -13.56 24.06
N GLN A 396 0.63 -13.12 23.33
CA GLN A 396 -0.21 -14.01 22.53
C GLN A 396 0.62 -14.70 21.42
N ALA A 397 1.47 -13.94 20.73
CA ALA A 397 2.33 -14.44 19.65
C ALA A 397 3.27 -15.54 20.15
N VAL A 398 3.99 -15.29 21.25
CA VAL A 398 4.90 -16.27 21.86
C VAL A 398 4.14 -17.54 22.25
N THR A 399 3.00 -17.40 22.94
CA THR A 399 2.20 -18.54 23.40
C THR A 399 1.62 -19.35 22.23
N ARG A 400 1.03 -18.66 21.24
CA ARG A 400 0.45 -19.27 20.04
C ARG A 400 1.49 -20.05 19.23
N CYS A 401 2.71 -19.56 19.18
CA CYS A 401 3.81 -20.20 18.45
C CYS A 401 4.52 -21.32 19.24
N GLY A 402 3.98 -21.78 20.37
CA GLY A 402 4.52 -22.86 21.18
C GLY A 402 5.63 -22.44 22.15
N GLY A 403 5.78 -21.13 22.39
CA GLY A 403 6.58 -20.58 23.46
C GLY A 403 5.80 -20.48 24.77
N ARG A 404 6.40 -19.83 25.75
CA ARG A 404 5.78 -19.61 27.07
C ARG A 404 6.37 -18.39 27.76
N ILE A 405 5.64 -17.85 28.72
CA ILE A 405 6.13 -16.83 29.64
C ILE A 405 6.40 -17.49 30.98
N GLU A 406 7.61 -17.37 31.48
CA GLU A 406 8.02 -17.91 32.79
C GLU A 406 8.68 -16.81 33.62
N LYS A 407 8.93 -17.09 34.90
CA LYS A 407 9.71 -16.22 35.79
C LYS A 407 11.11 -16.77 35.95
N ASP A 408 12.11 -15.89 35.95
CA ASP A 408 13.48 -16.23 36.32
C ASP A 408 13.63 -16.32 37.85
N ASP A 409 14.85 -16.62 38.30
CA ASP A 409 15.17 -16.75 39.74
C ASP A 409 14.99 -15.42 40.50
N ALA A 410 14.99 -14.28 39.80
CA ALA A 410 14.71 -12.96 40.35
C ALA A 410 13.22 -12.58 40.29
N GLY A 411 12.35 -13.50 39.83
CA GLY A 411 10.91 -13.29 39.68
C GLY A 411 10.52 -12.42 38.47
N GLN A 412 11.45 -12.11 37.56
CA GLN A 412 11.19 -11.32 36.35
C GLN A 412 10.59 -12.18 35.25
N GLU A 413 9.61 -11.63 34.50
CA GLU A 413 9.02 -12.31 33.34
C GLU A 413 10.04 -12.49 32.22
N VAL A 414 10.10 -13.70 31.67
CA VAL A 414 10.96 -14.09 30.54
C VAL A 414 10.11 -14.68 29.43
N PHE A 415 10.26 -14.18 28.24
CA PHE A 415 9.72 -14.81 27.04
C PHE A 415 10.65 -15.94 26.61
N VAL A 416 10.13 -17.16 26.55
CA VAL A 416 10.81 -18.36 26.09
C VAL A 416 10.24 -18.71 24.72
N ILE A 417 11.00 -18.44 23.66
CA ILE A 417 10.54 -18.36 22.29
C ILE A 417 11.16 -19.50 21.49
N PRO A 418 10.39 -20.37 20.82
CA PRO A 418 10.96 -21.45 20.04
C PRO A 418 11.74 -20.92 18.85
N VAL A 419 12.92 -21.49 18.59
CA VAL A 419 13.67 -21.21 17.36
C VAL A 419 12.91 -21.84 16.18
N GLN A 420 12.67 -21.04 15.16
CA GLN A 420 11.91 -21.45 13.98
C GLN A 420 12.80 -21.51 12.74
N GLU A 421 12.63 -22.57 11.94
CA GLU A 421 13.10 -22.53 10.56
C GLU A 421 12.17 -21.63 9.74
N PRO A 422 12.70 -20.64 9.00
CA PRO A 422 11.91 -19.78 8.15
C PRO A 422 11.13 -20.55 7.07
N ARG A 423 9.86 -20.20 6.91
CA ARG A 423 8.95 -20.81 5.94
C ARG A 423 8.46 -19.72 4.97
N PRO A 424 9.22 -19.45 3.90
CA PRO A 424 8.77 -18.47 2.91
C PRO A 424 7.47 -18.94 2.25
N PRO A 425 6.61 -18.01 1.80
CA PRO A 425 5.39 -18.34 1.09
C PRO A 425 5.69 -18.91 -0.30
N LYS A 426 4.62 -19.28 -1.03
CA LYS A 426 4.73 -19.69 -2.42
C LYS A 426 5.26 -18.54 -3.29
N LEU A 427 6.13 -18.87 -4.25
CA LEU A 427 6.60 -17.90 -5.24
C LEU A 427 5.43 -17.40 -6.11
N GLU A 428 5.27 -16.10 -6.14
CA GLU A 428 4.33 -15.37 -6.98
C GLU A 428 5.03 -14.18 -7.63
N GLN A 429 4.57 -13.78 -8.82
CA GLN A 429 5.17 -12.70 -9.59
C GLN A 429 4.07 -11.88 -10.25
N CYS A 430 4.07 -10.55 -10.07
CA CYS A 430 3.02 -9.68 -10.58
C CYS A 430 2.89 -9.70 -12.11
N TRP A 431 3.99 -9.86 -12.84
CA TRP A 431 4.00 -9.91 -14.31
C TRP A 431 3.55 -11.26 -14.90
N GLU A 432 3.42 -12.27 -14.08
CA GLU A 432 2.99 -13.63 -14.44
C GLU A 432 2.11 -14.18 -13.30
N ALA A 433 1.15 -13.34 -12.88
CA ALA A 433 0.24 -13.69 -11.81
C ALA A 433 -0.61 -14.90 -12.17
N GLY A 434 -0.84 -15.78 -11.19
CA GLY A 434 -1.82 -16.85 -11.33
C GLY A 434 -3.24 -16.29 -11.51
N PRO A 435 -4.24 -17.15 -11.74
CA PRO A 435 -5.63 -16.69 -11.78
C PRO A 435 -6.06 -16.16 -10.41
N PRO A 436 -6.91 -15.11 -10.35
CA PRO A 436 -7.50 -14.65 -9.10
C PRO A 436 -8.37 -15.76 -8.47
N ALA A 437 -8.60 -15.66 -7.18
CA ALA A 437 -9.40 -16.61 -6.43
C ALA A 437 -10.93 -16.48 -6.64
N ASP A 438 -11.37 -15.47 -7.39
CA ASP A 438 -12.78 -15.01 -7.54
C ASP A 438 -13.42 -14.71 -6.17
N SER A 439 -12.61 -14.12 -5.28
CA SER A 439 -13.02 -13.80 -3.91
C SER A 439 -13.91 -12.56 -3.88
N LYS A 440 -15.13 -12.72 -3.34
CA LYS A 440 -16.09 -11.63 -3.16
C LYS A 440 -16.61 -11.61 -1.73
N PHE A 441 -16.87 -10.43 -1.21
CA PHE A 441 -17.57 -10.32 0.08
C PHE A 441 -19.03 -10.77 -0.06
N THR A 442 -19.53 -11.46 0.97
CA THR A 442 -20.96 -11.78 1.07
C THR A 442 -21.78 -10.52 1.33
N PRO A 443 -23.11 -10.54 1.13
CA PRO A 443 -23.98 -9.42 1.50
C PRO A 443 -23.84 -9.00 2.98
N GLU A 444 -23.66 -9.96 3.88
CA GLU A 444 -23.50 -9.74 5.32
C GLU A 444 -22.15 -9.08 5.65
N GLU A 445 -21.08 -9.45 4.95
CA GLU A 445 -19.76 -8.81 5.05
C GLU A 445 -19.78 -7.40 4.46
N MET A 446 -20.41 -7.22 3.30
CA MET A 446 -20.61 -5.90 2.70
C MET A 446 -21.40 -4.95 3.59
N ALA A 447 -22.37 -5.45 4.34
CA ALA A 447 -23.14 -4.66 5.30
C ALA A 447 -22.29 -4.14 6.47
N GLN A 448 -21.10 -4.73 6.74
CA GLN A 448 -20.14 -4.26 7.73
C GLN A 448 -19.21 -3.17 7.19
N ILE A 449 -19.11 -3.01 5.87
CA ILE A 449 -18.32 -1.96 5.22
C ILE A 449 -19.15 -0.66 5.20
N LYS A 450 -18.98 0.14 6.25
CA LYS A 450 -19.73 1.40 6.44
C LYS A 450 -19.22 2.55 5.57
N MET A 451 -17.95 2.48 5.20
CA MET A 451 -17.27 3.39 4.28
C MET A 451 -17.29 2.81 2.85
N SER A 452 -18.44 2.28 2.40
CA SER A 452 -18.58 1.95 0.97
C SER A 452 -18.09 3.17 0.17
N ALA A 453 -17.54 2.92 -1.02
CA ALA A 453 -17.23 3.98 -2.01
C ALA A 453 -18.47 4.86 -2.04
N GLY A 454 -18.41 6.02 -1.39
CA GLY A 454 -19.53 6.67 -0.73
C GLY A 454 -20.79 6.49 -1.55
N ASP A 455 -21.86 6.03 -0.98
CA ASP A 455 -23.11 5.95 -1.72
C ASP A 455 -23.45 7.39 -2.16
N ILE A 456 -22.64 7.85 -3.14
CA ILE A 456 -22.81 9.17 -3.74
C ILE A 456 -24.24 9.31 -4.27
N ALA A 457 -24.87 8.18 -4.62
CA ALA A 457 -26.26 8.14 -5.03
C ALA A 457 -27.20 8.39 -3.82
N ALA A 458 -26.92 7.84 -2.65
CA ALA A 458 -27.65 8.17 -1.43
C ALA A 458 -27.34 9.59 -0.94
N ALA A 459 -26.07 10.01 -1.03
CA ALA A 459 -25.65 11.37 -0.67
C ALA A 459 -26.38 12.43 -1.52
N ILE A 460 -26.47 12.24 -2.85
CA ILE A 460 -27.18 13.19 -3.71
C ILE A 460 -28.68 13.21 -3.44
N LYS A 461 -29.32 12.05 -3.18
CA LYS A 461 -30.75 11.99 -2.81
C LYS A 461 -31.03 12.78 -1.54
N LYS A 462 -30.12 12.75 -0.57
CA LYS A 462 -30.25 13.50 0.69
C LYS A 462 -29.95 14.99 0.50
N PHE A 463 -28.94 15.33 -0.30
CA PHE A 463 -28.50 16.71 -0.54
C PHE A 463 -29.46 17.47 -1.46
N ALA A 464 -29.82 16.89 -2.61
CA ALA A 464 -30.64 17.51 -3.64
C ALA A 464 -31.64 16.47 -4.19
N PRO A 465 -32.81 16.27 -3.55
CA PRO A 465 -33.80 15.31 -3.99
C PRO A 465 -34.20 15.50 -5.45
N GLY A 466 -34.29 14.40 -6.19
CA GLY A 466 -34.63 14.41 -7.61
C GLY A 466 -33.42 14.60 -8.55
N TRP A 467 -32.21 14.79 -8.03
CA TRP A 467 -30.97 14.71 -8.80
C TRP A 467 -30.36 13.31 -8.72
N GLU A 468 -29.72 12.91 -9.81
CA GLU A 468 -28.92 11.68 -9.95
C GLU A 468 -27.47 12.04 -10.24
N VAL A 469 -26.54 11.15 -9.90
CA VAL A 469 -25.11 11.33 -10.16
C VAL A 469 -24.58 10.25 -11.10
N LYS A 470 -23.70 10.64 -12.04
CA LYS A 470 -23.01 9.74 -12.97
C LYS A 470 -21.53 10.08 -13.00
N ASN A 471 -20.71 9.07 -13.27
CA ASN A 471 -19.26 9.24 -13.46
C ASN A 471 -18.55 9.97 -12.30
N CYS A 472 -19.01 9.77 -11.06
CA CYS A 472 -18.28 10.30 -9.91
C CYS A 472 -17.07 9.41 -9.60
N GLY A 473 -15.87 10.00 -9.61
CA GLY A 473 -14.64 9.34 -9.14
C GLY A 473 -14.64 9.17 -7.64
N GLU A 474 -13.68 8.42 -7.12
CA GLU A 474 -13.58 8.11 -5.68
C GLU A 474 -12.54 8.99 -4.96
N ASP A 475 -11.70 9.70 -5.72
CA ASP A 475 -10.67 10.57 -5.17
C ASP A 475 -11.29 11.68 -4.31
N MET A 476 -10.59 12.09 -3.25
CA MET A 476 -11.07 13.04 -2.24
C MET A 476 -12.31 12.57 -1.46
N GLN A 477 -12.70 11.28 -1.57
CA GLN A 477 -13.84 10.68 -0.87
C GLN A 477 -15.17 11.44 -1.10
N PRO A 478 -15.75 11.42 -2.31
CA PRO A 478 -17.01 12.06 -2.60
C PRO A 478 -18.14 11.58 -1.68
N GLY A 479 -19.10 12.44 -1.45
CA GLY A 479 -20.23 12.17 -0.57
C GLY A 479 -20.62 13.39 0.26
N LEU A 480 -21.51 13.19 1.21
CA LEU A 480 -22.02 14.26 2.05
C LEU A 480 -21.02 14.58 3.17
N LYS A 481 -20.57 15.82 3.22
CA LYS A 481 -19.73 16.38 4.30
C LYS A 481 -20.63 17.07 5.31
N GLY A 482 -20.40 16.81 6.62
CA GLY A 482 -21.18 17.44 7.69
C GLY A 482 -21.07 18.97 7.64
N GLU A 483 -19.86 19.48 7.44
CA GLU A 483 -19.60 20.90 7.28
C GLU A 483 -18.39 21.14 6.36
N PHE A 484 -18.43 22.23 5.57
CA PHE A 484 -17.32 22.74 4.79
C PHE A 484 -17.46 24.26 4.62
N ARG A 485 -16.41 25.01 4.97
CA ARG A 485 -16.35 26.47 4.88
C ARG A 485 -17.62 27.17 5.41
N GLY A 486 -18.05 26.77 6.63
CA GLY A 486 -19.19 27.32 7.34
C GLY A 486 -20.57 26.92 6.82
N ARG A 487 -20.66 26.04 5.82
CA ARG A 487 -21.94 25.45 5.37
C ARG A 487 -22.04 24.00 5.82
N LYS A 488 -23.22 23.62 6.29
CA LYS A 488 -23.58 22.24 6.67
C LYS A 488 -24.14 21.47 5.49
N ASN A 489 -24.02 20.14 5.55
CA ASN A 489 -24.55 19.22 4.54
C ASN A 489 -24.04 19.52 3.12
N VAL A 490 -22.75 19.69 2.93
CA VAL A 490 -22.13 19.96 1.64
C VAL A 490 -21.87 18.67 0.89
N LEU A 491 -22.32 18.58 -0.36
CA LEU A 491 -22.01 17.43 -1.22
C LEU A 491 -20.62 17.67 -1.86
N LEU A 492 -19.73 16.69 -1.75
CA LEU A 492 -18.48 16.63 -2.50
C LEU A 492 -18.63 15.67 -3.68
N THR A 493 -18.22 16.11 -4.87
CA THR A 493 -18.08 15.28 -6.07
C THR A 493 -16.64 15.33 -6.58
N HIS A 494 -16.22 14.33 -7.36
CA HIS A 494 -14.93 14.31 -8.02
C HIS A 494 -15.09 13.76 -9.45
N PRO A 495 -14.37 14.25 -10.47
CA PRO A 495 -14.37 13.67 -11.81
C PRO A 495 -13.96 12.19 -11.78
N LEU A 496 -14.48 11.38 -12.71
CA LEU A 496 -14.13 9.97 -12.80
C LEU A 496 -12.65 9.75 -13.15
N ASN A 497 -12.13 10.59 -14.03
CA ASN A 497 -10.74 10.62 -14.46
C ASN A 497 -10.43 11.99 -15.10
N ARG A 498 -9.20 12.18 -15.62
CA ARG A 498 -8.74 13.46 -16.20
C ARG A 498 -9.56 14.01 -17.35
N THR A 499 -10.44 13.22 -17.96
CA THR A 499 -11.23 13.60 -19.14
C THR A 499 -12.72 13.41 -18.97
N THR A 500 -13.15 12.64 -17.95
CA THR A 500 -14.56 12.31 -17.74
C THR A 500 -15.09 13.02 -16.50
N PRO A 501 -15.97 14.03 -16.68
CA PRO A 501 -16.54 14.78 -15.56
C PRO A 501 -17.48 13.94 -14.71
N CYS A 502 -17.61 14.30 -13.43
CA CYS A 502 -18.77 13.91 -12.64
C CYS A 502 -19.98 14.75 -13.06
N VAL A 503 -21.13 14.11 -13.24
CA VAL A 503 -22.35 14.76 -13.74
C VAL A 503 -23.51 14.55 -12.78
N LEU A 504 -24.08 15.65 -12.27
CA LEU A 504 -25.36 15.64 -11.61
C LEU A 504 -26.44 15.91 -12.66
N THR A 505 -27.49 15.08 -12.71
CA THR A 505 -28.53 15.20 -13.74
C THR A 505 -29.93 15.14 -13.12
N ARG A 506 -30.86 15.93 -13.68
CA ARG A 506 -32.26 15.97 -13.26
C ARG A 506 -33.17 16.31 -14.45
N LYS A 507 -34.33 15.66 -14.57
CA LYS A 507 -35.43 16.16 -15.38
C LYS A 507 -36.21 17.19 -14.57
N ALA A 508 -36.34 18.40 -15.09
CA ALA A 508 -37.00 19.51 -14.42
C ALA A 508 -38.11 20.08 -15.30
N GLU A 509 -39.30 20.24 -14.73
CA GLU A 509 -40.41 20.97 -15.36
C GLU A 509 -40.23 22.46 -15.07
N ILE A 510 -40.12 23.26 -16.11
CA ILE A 510 -39.95 24.70 -16.00
C ILE A 510 -41.34 25.37 -16.09
N PRO A 511 -41.75 26.13 -15.06
CA PRO A 511 -43.06 26.80 -15.05
C PRO A 511 -43.28 27.67 -16.29
N ALA A 512 -44.51 27.64 -16.80
CA ALA A 512 -44.88 28.42 -18.01
C ALA A 512 -45.05 29.92 -17.73
N ASP A 513 -45.25 30.29 -16.46
CA ASP A 513 -45.76 31.60 -16.01
C ASP A 513 -44.72 32.56 -15.46
N GLY A 514 -43.43 32.28 -15.65
CA GLY A 514 -42.50 33.19 -15.05
C GLY A 514 -41.01 32.87 -15.10
N LYS A 515 -40.25 33.68 -14.36
CA LYS A 515 -38.82 33.48 -14.16
C LYS A 515 -38.54 32.18 -13.38
N CYS A 516 -37.71 31.33 -13.97
CA CYS A 516 -37.20 30.13 -13.32
C CYS A 516 -35.68 30.21 -13.31
N VAL A 517 -35.08 30.04 -12.14
CA VAL A 517 -33.65 30.18 -11.95
C VAL A 517 -33.10 28.93 -11.25
N LEU A 518 -31.98 28.42 -11.76
CA LEU A 518 -31.17 27.44 -11.07
C LEU A 518 -30.17 28.18 -10.18
N LYS A 519 -30.29 28.01 -8.86
CA LYS A 519 -29.44 28.65 -7.84
C LYS A 519 -28.41 27.64 -7.33
N LEU A 520 -27.15 27.97 -7.46
CA LEU A 520 -26.01 27.15 -7.06
C LEU A 520 -25.14 27.88 -6.07
N ALA A 521 -24.66 27.17 -5.05
CA ALA A 521 -23.53 27.61 -4.25
C ALA A 521 -22.45 26.54 -4.35
N VAL A 522 -21.32 26.87 -4.95
CA VAL A 522 -20.24 25.93 -5.21
C VAL A 522 -18.91 26.43 -4.66
N SER A 523 -18.01 25.50 -4.34
CA SER A 523 -16.69 25.81 -3.82
C SER A 523 -15.66 24.80 -4.37
N HIS A 524 -14.40 25.01 -4.02
CA HIS A 524 -13.26 24.24 -4.50
C HIS A 524 -12.35 23.82 -3.32
N HIS A 525 -11.44 22.87 -3.55
CA HIS A 525 -10.34 22.59 -2.63
C HIS A 525 -9.35 23.78 -2.60
N GLU A 526 -8.74 24.08 -1.45
CA GLU A 526 -7.85 25.28 -1.31
C GLU A 526 -6.67 25.31 -2.29
N LYS A 527 -6.21 24.16 -2.74
CA LYS A 527 -5.07 23.98 -3.66
C LYS A 527 -5.50 23.46 -5.05
N GLY A 528 -6.80 23.41 -5.36
CA GLY A 528 -7.33 22.91 -6.63
C GLY A 528 -8.47 23.76 -7.15
N ASP A 529 -8.82 23.56 -8.39
CA ASP A 529 -9.95 24.17 -9.08
C ASP A 529 -10.67 23.14 -9.96
N TRP A 530 -11.79 23.52 -10.58
CA TRP A 530 -12.54 22.69 -11.50
C TRP A 530 -13.50 23.54 -12.31
N ASP A 531 -13.90 23.08 -13.50
CA ASP A 531 -14.88 23.79 -14.31
C ASP A 531 -16.31 23.34 -13.99
N LEU A 532 -17.12 24.26 -13.50
CA LEU A 532 -18.58 24.10 -13.46
C LEU A 532 -19.14 24.33 -14.86
N ILE A 533 -19.83 23.32 -15.40
CA ILE A 533 -20.59 23.45 -16.65
C ILE A 533 -22.05 23.15 -16.37
N VAL A 534 -22.94 24.05 -16.75
CA VAL A 534 -24.41 23.85 -16.66
C VAL A 534 -24.98 23.68 -18.06
N LYS A 535 -25.75 22.60 -18.26
CA LYS A 535 -26.43 22.31 -19.54
C LYS A 535 -27.91 22.08 -19.33
N ALA A 536 -28.72 22.48 -20.33
CA ALA A 536 -30.13 22.11 -20.45
C ALA A 536 -30.37 21.51 -21.83
N ASP A 537 -30.91 20.28 -21.91
CA ASP A 537 -31.08 19.49 -23.13
C ASP A 537 -29.82 19.50 -24.05
N GLY A 538 -28.65 19.35 -23.42
CA GLY A 538 -27.34 19.33 -24.08
C GLY A 538 -26.79 20.72 -24.47
N LYS A 539 -27.58 21.79 -24.41
CA LYS A 539 -27.12 23.16 -24.66
C LYS A 539 -26.39 23.68 -23.41
N GLU A 540 -25.14 24.16 -23.59
CA GLU A 540 -24.37 24.78 -22.51
C GLU A 540 -24.94 26.19 -22.22
N LEU A 541 -25.30 26.40 -20.94
CA LEU A 541 -25.85 27.67 -20.43
C LEU A 541 -24.81 28.46 -19.63
N LEU A 542 -23.87 27.76 -19.02
CA LEU A 542 -22.81 28.34 -18.20
C LEU A 542 -21.57 27.47 -18.27
N ARG A 543 -20.41 28.09 -18.34
CA ARG A 543 -19.11 27.51 -18.00
C ARG A 543 -18.35 28.50 -17.14
N LYS A 544 -17.83 28.03 -16.00
CA LYS A 544 -17.09 28.87 -15.07
C LYS A 544 -16.09 28.01 -14.27
N THR A 545 -14.83 28.42 -14.28
CA THR A 545 -13.83 27.80 -13.37
C THR A 545 -14.12 28.21 -11.94
N ILE A 546 -14.18 27.24 -11.03
CA ILE A 546 -14.40 27.42 -9.61
C ILE A 546 -13.06 27.19 -8.91
N GLY A 547 -12.43 28.27 -8.49
CA GLY A 547 -11.11 28.30 -7.87
C GLY A 547 -10.95 29.55 -7.00
N LYS A 548 -9.77 29.76 -6.44
CA LYS A 548 -9.47 30.83 -5.50
C LYS A 548 -9.91 32.22 -5.97
N GLU A 549 -9.75 32.52 -7.27
CA GLU A 549 -10.03 33.82 -7.86
C GLU A 549 -11.52 34.04 -8.20
N THR A 550 -12.35 33.00 -8.09
CA THR A 550 -13.76 33.03 -8.55
C THR A 550 -14.78 32.85 -7.43
N VAL A 551 -14.31 32.69 -6.20
CA VAL A 551 -15.14 32.57 -4.98
C VAL A 551 -15.06 33.84 -4.14
N ASN A 552 -16.06 34.03 -3.28
CA ASN A 552 -16.09 35.15 -2.33
C ASN A 552 -15.15 34.90 -1.13
N GLU A 553 -15.06 35.87 -0.19
CA GLU A 553 -14.22 35.78 1.02
C GLU A 553 -14.52 34.55 1.90
N LYS A 554 -15.73 34.01 1.84
CA LYS A 554 -16.13 32.77 2.52
C LYS A 554 -15.78 31.50 1.72
N GLY A 555 -15.15 31.66 0.55
CA GLY A 555 -14.74 30.56 -0.31
C GLY A 555 -15.87 29.93 -1.14
N TRP A 556 -16.99 30.65 -1.39
CA TRP A 556 -18.14 30.18 -2.15
C TRP A 556 -18.39 31.04 -3.40
N ALA A 557 -18.75 30.41 -4.52
CA ALA A 557 -19.33 31.07 -5.68
C ALA A 557 -20.85 30.87 -5.64
N GLU A 558 -21.59 31.96 -5.52
CA GLU A 558 -23.05 31.99 -5.65
C GLU A 558 -23.36 32.26 -7.14
N ILE A 559 -24.12 31.38 -7.75
CA ILE A 559 -24.37 31.38 -9.19
C ILE A 559 -25.86 31.20 -9.44
N GLU A 560 -26.41 32.05 -10.31
CA GLU A 560 -27.76 31.93 -10.80
C GLU A 560 -27.73 31.70 -12.31
N VAL A 561 -28.48 30.69 -12.79
CA VAL A 561 -28.61 30.41 -14.23
C VAL A 561 -30.08 30.52 -14.61
N ASP A 562 -30.39 31.43 -15.52
CA ASP A 562 -31.73 31.67 -16.00
C ASP A 562 -32.21 30.50 -16.90
N LEU A 563 -33.31 29.89 -16.50
CA LEU A 563 -33.97 28.79 -17.21
C LEU A 563 -35.25 29.26 -17.92
N SER A 564 -35.58 30.55 -17.91
CA SER A 564 -36.84 31.10 -18.45
C SER A 564 -37.02 30.85 -19.94
N ALA A 565 -35.94 30.66 -20.69
CA ALA A 565 -35.99 30.27 -22.12
C ALA A 565 -36.62 28.88 -22.37
N PHE A 566 -36.80 28.10 -21.32
CA PHE A 566 -37.38 26.76 -21.34
C PHE A 566 -38.79 26.73 -20.71
N ALA A 567 -39.41 27.89 -20.51
CA ALA A 567 -40.73 27.99 -19.88
C ALA A 567 -41.75 27.05 -20.52
N GLY A 568 -42.53 26.33 -19.71
CA GLY A 568 -43.53 25.35 -20.12
C GLY A 568 -42.99 24.01 -20.64
N LYS A 569 -41.66 23.79 -20.56
CA LYS A 569 -41.02 22.54 -21.04
C LYS A 569 -40.46 21.72 -19.88
N THR A 570 -40.41 20.42 -20.09
CA THR A 570 -39.58 19.53 -19.28
C THR A 570 -38.18 19.42 -19.92
N VAL A 571 -37.14 19.80 -19.19
CA VAL A 571 -35.76 19.80 -19.69
C VAL A 571 -34.89 18.87 -18.85
N LYS A 572 -33.87 18.27 -19.48
CA LYS A 572 -32.79 17.56 -18.79
C LYS A 572 -31.71 18.56 -18.41
N LEU A 573 -31.59 18.84 -17.13
CA LEU A 573 -30.49 19.63 -16.58
C LEU A 573 -29.30 18.73 -16.26
N GLU A 574 -28.09 19.22 -16.57
CA GLU A 574 -26.83 18.56 -16.26
C GLU A 574 -25.85 19.58 -15.65
N LEU A 575 -25.31 19.25 -14.47
CA LEU A 575 -24.26 20.02 -13.80
C LEU A 575 -23.00 19.17 -13.79
N LEU A 576 -21.95 19.64 -14.42
CA LEU A 576 -20.71 18.92 -14.58
C LEU A 576 -19.65 19.50 -13.63
N ASN A 577 -19.01 18.63 -12.86
CA ASN A 577 -17.70 18.89 -12.30
C ASN A 577 -16.68 18.37 -13.32
N GLN A 578 -16.23 19.27 -14.23
CA GLN A 578 -15.30 19.00 -15.30
C GLN A 578 -13.88 19.25 -14.80
N PRO A 579 -12.94 18.28 -14.94
CA PRO A 579 -11.57 18.49 -14.51
C PRO A 579 -10.85 19.55 -15.38
N THR A 580 -10.07 20.40 -14.73
CA THR A 580 -9.11 21.34 -15.34
C THR A 580 -7.71 20.77 -15.39
N GLY A 581 -7.40 19.83 -14.49
CA GLY A 581 -6.15 19.08 -14.35
C GLY A 581 -6.39 17.69 -13.83
N TRP A 582 -5.78 17.35 -12.69
CA TRP A 582 -6.07 16.09 -11.98
C TRP A 582 -6.00 16.24 -10.46
N ALA A 583 -5.16 17.11 -9.95
CA ALA A 583 -4.93 17.21 -8.52
C ALA A 583 -6.02 18.05 -7.85
N LEU A 584 -6.73 17.45 -6.88
CA LEU A 584 -7.67 18.13 -5.99
C LEU A 584 -8.88 18.78 -6.71
N GLU A 585 -9.38 18.12 -7.75
CA GLU A 585 -10.52 18.53 -8.61
C GLU A 585 -11.90 18.38 -7.93
N GLY A 586 -11.94 18.43 -6.59
CA GLY A 586 -13.16 18.26 -5.81
C GLY A 586 -14.15 19.43 -5.98
N GLY A 587 -15.33 19.14 -6.51
CA GLY A 587 -16.46 20.07 -6.57
C GLY A 587 -17.30 20.00 -5.30
N TYR A 588 -17.30 21.06 -4.50
CA TYR A 588 -18.11 21.17 -3.29
C TYR A 588 -19.40 21.93 -3.59
N TRP A 589 -20.55 21.29 -3.35
CA TRP A 589 -21.88 21.82 -3.60
C TRP A 589 -22.55 22.15 -2.27
N GLY A 590 -22.73 23.41 -1.96
CA GLY A 590 -23.42 23.88 -0.76
C GLY A 590 -24.91 24.15 -1.01
N LYS A 591 -25.31 24.27 -2.32
CA LYS A 591 -26.69 24.51 -2.73
C LYS A 591 -26.90 24.09 -4.20
N VAL A 592 -28.01 23.42 -4.48
CA VAL A 592 -28.52 23.12 -5.84
C VAL A 592 -30.05 23.19 -5.79
N GLU A 593 -30.61 24.30 -6.20
CA GLU A 593 -32.06 24.55 -6.12
C GLU A 593 -32.59 25.14 -7.42
N ILE A 594 -33.80 24.73 -7.82
CA ILE A 594 -34.57 25.28 -8.92
C ILE A 594 -35.76 26.01 -8.33
N GLY A 595 -35.97 27.27 -8.65
CA GLY A 595 -37.05 28.06 -8.12
C GLY A 595 -37.24 29.41 -8.85
N LYS A 596 -38.17 30.21 -8.37
CA LYS A 596 -38.41 31.59 -8.85
C LYS A 596 -37.36 32.57 -8.35
#